data_b8e173f599e73f6473e6ad5025c53ba6
#
_entry.id   b8e173f599e73f6473e6ad5025c53ba6
#
_cell.length_a   1.000
_cell.length_b   1.000
_cell.length_c   1.000
_cell.angle_alpha   90.00
_cell.angle_beta   90.00
_cell.angle_gamma   90.00
#
_symmetry.space_group_name_H-M   'P 1'
#
loop_
_entity.id
_entity.type
_entity.pdbx_description
1 polymer ?
#
loop_
_entity_poly.entity_id
_entity_poly.type
_entity_poly.pdbx_seq_one_letter_code
_entity_poly.pdbx_strand_id
1 'polypeptide(L)'
;MKVHLIRKETIKEFCRQNAQSRTSFTEWLTKLKFTDWEEPADMQRTFPSTDLLGNSSNRAVFDIGGNNYRMICKYALGDRQIHLFIC
;
A
#
# COMPACT_ATOMS: atom_id res chain seq x y z
N MET A 1 3.94 10.79 -9.90
CA MET A 1 3.71 9.44 -10.46
C MET A 1 2.42 8.84 -9.92
N LYS A 2 1.67 8.21 -10.78
CA LYS A 2 0.50 7.47 -10.34
C LYS A 2 0.93 6.16 -9.70
N VAL A 3 0.09 5.66 -8.82
CA VAL A 3 0.32 4.37 -8.17
C VAL A 3 -0.55 3.32 -8.86
N HIS A 4 0.10 2.27 -9.34
CA HIS A 4 -0.58 1.14 -9.96
C HIS A 4 -0.58 -0.03 -8.98
N LEU A 5 -1.74 -0.35 -8.45
CA LEU A 5 -1.89 -1.42 -7.46
C LEU A 5 -2.12 -2.75 -8.17
N ILE A 6 -1.26 -3.73 -7.88
CA ILE A 6 -1.32 -5.06 -8.47
C ILE A 6 -1.72 -6.05 -7.40
N ARG A 7 -2.56 -7.02 -7.76
CA ARG A 7 -3.15 -8.02 -6.87
C ARG A 7 -4.15 -7.43 -5.87
N LYS A 8 -4.96 -6.50 -6.35
CA LYS A 8 -6.02 -5.92 -5.54
C LYS A 8 -7.00 -6.99 -5.02
N GLU A 9 -7.09 -8.11 -5.71
CA GLU A 9 -7.93 -9.24 -5.30
C GLU A 9 -7.53 -9.78 -3.92
N THR A 10 -6.27 -9.68 -3.57
CA THR A 10 -5.79 -10.11 -2.25
C THR A 10 -6.49 -9.33 -1.14
N ILE A 11 -6.66 -8.01 -1.34
CA ILE A 11 -7.37 -7.17 -0.38
C ILE A 11 -8.84 -7.58 -0.32
N LYS A 12 -9.46 -7.78 -1.48
CA LYS A 12 -10.88 -8.17 -1.52
C LYS A 12 -11.12 -9.49 -0.81
N GLU A 13 -10.23 -10.46 -1.02
CA GLU A 13 -10.36 -11.76 -0.39
C GLU A 13 -10.18 -11.66 1.13
N PHE A 14 -9.19 -10.88 1.57
CA PHE A 14 -8.97 -10.67 3.00
C PHE A 14 -10.19 -10.03 3.65
N CYS A 15 -10.77 -9.01 3.01
CA CYS A 15 -11.96 -8.31 3.54
C CYS A 15 -13.18 -9.20 3.56
N ARG A 16 -13.28 -10.17 2.64
CA ARG A 16 -14.38 -11.13 2.64
C ARG A 16 -14.33 -12.01 3.88
N GLN A 17 -13.11 -12.43 4.29
CA GLN A 17 -12.92 -13.27 5.47
C GLN A 17 -12.86 -12.45 6.76
N ASN A 18 -12.54 -11.18 6.67
CA ASN A 18 -12.37 -10.28 7.81
C ASN A 18 -13.18 -9.01 7.57
N ALA A 19 -14.51 -9.12 7.64
CA ALA A 19 -15.41 -8.05 7.25
C ALA A 19 -15.16 -6.74 8.01
N GLN A 20 -14.68 -6.82 9.23
CA GLN A 20 -14.39 -5.63 10.05
C GLN A 20 -13.21 -4.82 9.51
N SER A 21 -12.38 -5.40 8.65
CA SER A 21 -11.25 -4.70 8.05
C SER A 21 -11.64 -3.87 6.83
N ARG A 22 -12.85 -4.06 6.33
CA ARG A 22 -13.29 -3.46 5.06
C ARG A 22 -13.19 -1.95 5.04
N THR A 23 -13.64 -1.30 6.10
CA THR A 23 -13.61 0.16 6.20
C THR A 23 -12.17 0.68 6.15
N SER A 24 -11.29 0.05 6.91
CA SER A 24 -9.89 0.48 6.96
C SER A 24 -9.18 0.33 5.62
N PHE A 25 -9.40 -0.79 4.93
CA PHE A 25 -8.82 -1.00 3.62
C PHE A 25 -9.42 -0.06 2.57
N THR A 26 -10.72 0.22 2.67
CA THR A 26 -11.37 1.17 1.77
C THR A 26 -10.77 2.57 1.93
N GLU A 27 -10.53 3.00 3.15
CA GLU A 27 -9.88 4.28 3.42
C GLU A 27 -8.47 4.32 2.85
N TRP A 28 -7.72 3.25 3.01
CA TRP A 28 -6.36 3.15 2.47
C TRP A 28 -6.37 3.25 0.94
N LEU A 29 -7.28 2.51 0.30
CA LEU A 29 -7.42 2.53 -1.15
C LEU A 29 -7.84 3.92 -1.65
N THR A 30 -8.72 4.59 -0.92
CA THR A 30 -9.16 5.93 -1.28
C THR A 30 -8.01 6.94 -1.22
N LYS A 31 -7.20 6.88 -0.18
CA LYS A 31 -6.02 7.73 -0.09
C LYS A 31 -5.05 7.43 -1.22
N LEU A 32 -4.82 6.16 -1.51
CA LEU A 32 -3.91 5.74 -2.56
C LEU A 32 -4.32 6.30 -3.92
N LYS A 33 -5.61 6.34 -4.17
CA LYS A 33 -6.16 6.82 -5.45
C LYS A 33 -5.78 8.27 -5.76
N PHE A 34 -5.60 9.08 -4.73
CA PHE A 34 -5.30 10.49 -4.88
C PHE A 34 -3.82 10.82 -4.64
N THR A 35 -2.96 9.82 -4.54
CA THR A 35 -1.55 10.07 -4.35
C THR A 35 -0.83 10.32 -5.66
N ASP A 36 0.27 11.03 -5.56
CA ASP A 36 1.17 11.29 -6.69
C ASP A 36 2.59 11.12 -6.18
N TRP A 37 3.00 9.87 -6.04
CA TRP A 37 4.31 9.54 -5.49
C TRP A 37 5.39 9.61 -6.56
N GLU A 38 6.47 10.30 -6.26
CA GLU A 38 7.62 10.40 -7.16
C GLU A 38 8.78 9.52 -6.69
N GLU A 39 8.85 9.27 -5.40
CA GLU A 39 9.91 8.46 -4.82
C GLU A 39 9.34 7.63 -3.66
N PRO A 40 10.04 6.55 -3.24
CA PRO A 40 9.52 5.70 -2.15
C PRO A 40 9.25 6.44 -0.85
N ALA A 41 10.02 7.47 -0.53
CA ALA A 41 9.80 8.25 0.68
C ALA A 41 8.42 8.92 0.71
N ASP A 42 7.81 9.14 -0.45
CA ASP A 42 6.48 9.73 -0.51
C ASP A 42 5.41 8.83 0.08
N MET A 43 5.66 7.52 0.13
CA MET A 43 4.76 6.59 0.79
C MET A 43 4.60 6.96 2.26
N GLN A 44 5.68 7.37 2.92
CA GLN A 44 5.64 7.77 4.32
C GLN A 44 5.00 9.13 4.53
N ARG A 45 4.95 9.97 3.50
CA ARG A 45 4.23 11.24 3.59
C ARG A 45 2.73 11.03 3.57
N THR A 46 2.26 10.10 2.74
CA THR A 46 0.84 9.75 2.66
C THR A 46 0.42 8.88 3.85
N PHE A 47 1.25 7.90 4.20
CA PHE A 47 0.99 6.95 5.27
C PHE A 47 2.18 6.97 6.24
N PRO A 48 2.17 7.86 7.25
CA PRO A 48 3.34 8.08 8.10
C PRO A 48 3.89 6.84 8.82
N SER A 49 3.03 5.86 9.10
CA SER A 49 3.47 4.63 9.77
C SER A 49 4.05 3.59 8.82
N THR A 50 4.19 3.92 7.54
CA THR A 50 4.77 2.99 6.57
C THR A 50 6.21 2.66 6.91
N ASP A 51 6.54 1.39 6.89
CA ASP A 51 7.88 0.92 7.13
C ASP A 51 8.51 0.51 5.80
N LEU A 52 9.52 1.25 5.39
CA LEU A 52 10.25 0.94 4.17
C LEU A 52 11.43 0.05 4.54
N LEU A 53 11.37 -1.22 4.10
CA LEU A 53 12.43 -2.15 4.36
C LEU A 53 13.60 -1.82 3.45
N GLY A 54 14.76 -1.52 4.05
CA GLY A 54 15.90 -0.97 3.33
C GLY A 54 16.66 -1.97 2.49
N ASN A 55 17.71 -1.46 1.89
CA ASN A 55 18.74 -2.24 1.20
C ASN A 55 18.23 -3.12 0.07
N SER A 56 17.75 -2.50 -0.99
CA SER A 56 17.35 -3.17 -2.23
C SER A 56 16.22 -4.20 -2.12
N SER A 57 15.58 -4.32 -0.93
CA SER A 57 14.45 -5.25 -0.82
C SER A 57 13.21 -4.74 -1.57
N ASN A 58 13.10 -3.43 -1.76
CA ASN A 58 11.97 -2.79 -2.43
C ASN A 58 10.62 -3.22 -1.83
N ARG A 59 10.56 -3.33 -0.50
CA ARG A 59 9.36 -3.70 0.21
C ARG A 59 8.90 -2.59 1.13
N ALA A 60 7.59 -2.46 1.23
CA ALA A 60 6.96 -1.52 2.13
C ALA A 60 5.92 -2.26 2.96
N VAL A 61 5.86 -1.95 4.25
CA VAL A 61 4.85 -2.50 5.14
C VAL A 61 3.91 -1.37 5.52
N PHE A 62 2.65 -1.54 5.19
CA PHE A 62 1.61 -0.55 5.50
C PHE A 62 0.79 -1.02 6.69
N ASP A 63 0.60 -0.14 7.65
CA ASP A 63 -0.33 -0.39 8.76
C ASP A 63 -1.72 0.04 8.32
N ILE A 64 -2.67 -0.86 8.46
CA ILE A 64 -4.06 -0.63 8.05
C ILE A 64 -4.94 -0.67 9.30
N GLY A 65 -5.79 0.35 9.45
CA GLY A 65 -6.65 0.45 10.62
C GLY A 65 -5.85 0.62 11.89
N GLY A 66 -4.92 1.58 11.89
CA GLY A 66 -4.00 1.75 13.00
C GLY A 66 -3.03 0.58 13.05
N ASN A 67 -3.00 -0.16 14.14
CA ASN A 67 -2.12 -1.30 14.28
C ASN A 67 -2.84 -2.65 14.13
N ASN A 68 -4.07 -2.62 13.63
CA ASN A 68 -4.87 -3.84 13.57
C ASN A 68 -4.43 -4.80 12.47
N TYR A 69 -3.97 -4.26 11.34
CA TYR A 69 -3.56 -5.07 10.20
C TYR A 69 -2.27 -4.55 9.62
N ARG A 70 -1.49 -5.44 9.04
CA ARG A 70 -0.28 -5.08 8.32
C ARG A 70 -0.32 -5.68 6.93
N MET A 71 0.08 -4.89 5.94
CA MET A 71 0.10 -5.34 4.56
C MET A 71 1.50 -5.13 4.00
N ILE A 72 2.08 -6.21 3.49
CA ILE A 72 3.40 -6.18 2.89
C ILE A 72 3.26 -6.05 1.38
N CYS A 73 3.95 -5.07 0.82
CA CYS A 73 3.96 -4.85 -0.62
C CYS A 73 5.39 -4.81 -1.13
N LYS A 74 5.57 -5.23 -2.36
CA LYS A 74 6.76 -4.91 -3.13
C LYS A 74 6.45 -3.70 -3.99
N TYR A 75 7.44 -2.85 -4.23
CA TYR A 75 7.24 -1.75 -5.15
C TYR A 75 8.30 -1.76 -6.23
N ALA A 76 7.94 -1.24 -7.40
CA ALA A 76 8.84 -1.07 -8.52
C ALA A 76 8.59 0.29 -9.14
N LEU A 77 9.67 1.00 -9.44
CA LEU A 77 9.57 2.30 -10.10
C LEU A 77 9.45 2.07 -11.59
N GLY A 78 8.32 2.50 -12.16
CA GLY A 78 8.10 2.46 -13.58
C GLY A 78 8.16 3.85 -14.18
N ASP A 79 7.89 3.93 -15.48
CA ASP A 79 7.84 5.21 -16.19
C ASP A 79 6.57 5.96 -15.77
N ARG A 80 6.76 7.05 -15.01
CA ARG A 80 5.68 7.91 -14.52
C ARG A 80 4.68 7.22 -13.59
N GLN A 81 5.07 6.07 -13.00
CA GLN A 81 4.21 5.43 -12.02
C GLN A 81 5.02 4.50 -11.12
N ILE A 82 4.46 4.25 -9.95
CA ILE A 82 4.99 3.28 -9.02
C ILE A 82 4.04 2.10 -9.01
N HIS A 83 4.61 0.91 -9.21
CA HIS A 83 3.84 -0.33 -9.13
C HIS A 83 3.91 -0.86 -7.71
N LEU A 84 2.75 -1.09 -7.08
CA LEU A 84 2.66 -1.73 -5.78
C LEU A 84 2.10 -3.13 -5.97
N PHE A 85 2.88 -4.12 -5.59
CA PHE A 85 2.46 -5.53 -5.62
C PHE A 85 2.11 -5.96 -4.20
N ILE A 86 0.88 -6.38 -3.99
CA ILE A 86 0.46 -6.89 -2.69
C ILE A 86 0.97 -8.33 -2.56
N CYS A 87 1.73 -8.57 -1.52
CA CYS A 87 2.29 -9.89 -1.26
C CYS A 87 1.34 -10.77 -0.46
#